data_6768b436b73355a94718df96bf039068
#
_entry.id   6768b436b73355a94718df96bf039068
#
_cell.length_a   1.000
_cell.length_b   1.000
_cell.length_c   1.000
_cell.angle_alpha   90.00
_cell.angle_beta   90.00
_cell.angle_gamma   90.00
#
_symmetry.space_group_name_H-M   'P 1'
#
loop_
_entity.id
_entity.type
_entity.pdbx_description
1 polymer ?
#
loop_
_entity_poly.entity_id
_entity_poly.type
_entity_poly.pdbx_seq_one_letter_code
_entity_poly.pdbx_strand_id
1 'polypeptide(L)'
;DYQLTDADGEIVTGWAQVAGTWYYLNADGTMATGWLKLGNVWYYLKSSGAMATGWLQDGGVWYYLYNWGGMANSSWVKVNGTWYYFRGNGHMMTGWLQLGSTWYYLKSSGAMATGWNWVGSKCYYFYSSGAMAANTTVGGYRVDASGAWVQ
;
A
#
# COMPACT_ATOMS: atom_id res chain seq x y z
N ASP A 1 -8.09 7.59 29.93
CA ASP A 1 -8.71 7.15 28.68
C ASP A 1 -10.01 7.91 28.45
N TYR A 2 -10.24 8.25 27.19
CA TYR A 2 -11.43 9.00 26.81
C TYR A 2 -12.54 8.03 26.41
N GLN A 3 -13.74 8.35 26.81
CA GLN A 3 -14.95 7.66 26.39
C GLN A 3 -15.87 8.66 25.72
N LEU A 4 -16.62 8.21 24.73
CA LEU A 4 -17.62 9.02 24.06
C LEU A 4 -19.00 8.58 24.53
N THR A 5 -19.84 9.54 24.91
CA THR A 5 -21.22 9.27 25.32
C THR A 5 -22.18 9.98 24.35
N ASP A 6 -23.33 9.39 24.18
CA ASP A 6 -24.41 9.99 23.38
C ASP A 6 -25.25 10.96 24.22
N ALA A 7 -26.31 11.50 23.63
CA ALA A 7 -27.17 12.48 24.27
C ALA A 7 -27.86 11.93 25.54
N ASP A 8 -28.03 10.62 25.64
CA ASP A 8 -28.65 9.96 26.78
C ASP A 8 -27.64 9.54 27.85
N GLY A 9 -26.35 9.86 27.64
CA GLY A 9 -25.28 9.47 28.55
C GLY A 9 -24.79 8.04 28.37
N GLU A 10 -25.26 7.33 27.33
CA GLU A 10 -24.83 5.96 27.03
C GLU A 10 -23.46 5.97 26.37
N ILE A 11 -22.62 4.96 26.71
CA ILE A 11 -21.30 4.81 26.11
C ILE A 11 -21.45 4.42 24.64
N VAL A 12 -20.77 5.16 23.75
CA VAL A 12 -20.72 4.85 22.32
C VAL A 12 -19.61 3.83 22.09
N THR A 13 -19.91 2.80 21.30
CA THR A 13 -18.93 1.78 20.88
C THR A 13 -18.93 1.68 19.36
N GLY A 14 -17.83 1.13 18.80
CA GLY A 14 -17.68 1.01 17.37
C GLY A 14 -17.25 2.31 16.72
N TRP A 15 -17.50 2.43 15.42
CA TRP A 15 -17.14 3.62 14.67
C TRP A 15 -18.00 4.82 15.05
N ALA A 16 -17.34 5.95 15.24
CA ALA A 16 -18.01 7.23 15.53
C ALA A 16 -17.30 8.36 14.81
N GLN A 17 -18.05 9.27 14.23
CA GLN A 17 -17.51 10.44 13.56
C GLN A 17 -17.79 11.68 14.41
N VAL A 18 -16.74 12.41 14.76
CA VAL A 18 -16.83 13.63 15.55
C VAL A 18 -16.12 14.74 14.82
N ALA A 19 -16.85 15.79 14.46
CA ALA A 19 -16.31 16.94 13.73
C ALA A 19 -15.56 16.51 12.45
N GLY A 20 -16.11 15.54 11.72
CA GLY A 20 -15.53 15.05 10.46
C GLY A 20 -14.44 14.00 10.61
N THR A 21 -14.00 13.69 11.82
CA THR A 21 -12.93 12.72 12.08
C THR A 21 -13.53 11.42 12.61
N TRP A 22 -13.08 10.29 12.05
CA TRP A 22 -13.52 8.97 12.46
C TRP A 22 -12.64 8.43 13.59
N TYR A 23 -13.30 7.84 14.59
CA TYR A 23 -12.69 7.17 15.73
C TYR A 23 -13.33 5.80 15.90
N TYR A 24 -12.62 4.88 16.54
CA TYR A 24 -13.22 3.60 16.89
C TYR A 24 -13.20 3.43 18.41
N LEU A 25 -14.36 3.14 18.98
CA LEU A 25 -14.52 2.95 20.43
C LEU A 25 -14.64 1.46 20.71
N ASN A 26 -13.80 0.97 21.59
CA ASN A 26 -13.80 -0.42 22.02
C ASN A 26 -15.11 -0.78 22.74
N ALA A 27 -15.32 -2.06 22.99
CA ALA A 27 -16.54 -2.52 23.66
C ALA A 27 -16.77 -1.88 25.03
N ASP A 28 -15.67 -1.49 25.71
CA ASP A 28 -15.74 -0.80 27.00
C ASP A 28 -15.87 0.73 26.86
N GLY A 29 -16.00 1.22 25.63
CA GLY A 29 -16.14 2.64 25.31
C GLY A 29 -14.83 3.40 25.24
N THR A 30 -13.69 2.77 25.49
CA THR A 30 -12.39 3.45 25.38
C THR A 30 -12.00 3.59 23.92
N MET A 31 -11.27 4.66 23.62
CA MET A 31 -10.84 4.97 22.25
C MET A 31 -9.71 4.05 21.81
N ALA A 32 -9.87 3.39 20.67
CA ALA A 32 -8.84 2.54 20.09
C ALA A 32 -7.71 3.40 19.50
N THR A 33 -6.48 2.91 19.63
CA THR A 33 -5.28 3.49 18.98
C THR A 33 -4.44 2.35 18.41
N GLY A 34 -3.62 2.67 17.39
CA GLY A 34 -2.77 1.69 16.73
C GLY A 34 -3.53 0.85 15.73
N TRP A 35 -2.95 -0.30 15.41
CA TRP A 35 -3.55 -1.20 14.41
C TRP A 35 -4.79 -1.89 15.00
N LEU A 36 -5.84 -1.92 14.19
CA LEU A 36 -7.13 -2.52 14.57
C LEU A 36 -7.62 -3.36 13.42
N LYS A 37 -7.91 -4.64 13.69
CA LYS A 37 -8.45 -5.55 12.68
C LYS A 37 -9.94 -5.76 12.94
N LEU A 38 -10.76 -5.43 11.95
CA LEU A 38 -12.21 -5.63 12.00
C LEU A 38 -12.60 -6.52 10.83
N GLY A 39 -13.07 -7.71 11.11
CA GLY A 39 -13.29 -8.71 10.06
C GLY A 39 -11.96 -9.06 9.42
N ASN A 40 -11.84 -8.86 8.12
CA ASN A 40 -10.62 -9.12 7.38
C ASN A 40 -9.87 -7.84 6.99
N VAL A 41 -10.21 -6.71 7.59
CA VAL A 41 -9.66 -5.40 7.23
C VAL A 41 -8.91 -4.81 8.39
N TRP A 42 -7.69 -4.33 8.11
CA TRP A 42 -6.88 -3.60 9.07
C TRP A 42 -7.08 -2.10 8.90
N TYR A 43 -7.18 -1.41 10.05
CA TYR A 43 -7.26 0.04 10.15
C TYR A 43 -6.17 0.52 11.08
N TYR A 44 -5.80 1.77 10.96
CA TYR A 44 -4.84 2.35 11.90
C TYR A 44 -5.43 3.61 12.53
N LEU A 45 -5.48 3.62 13.86
CA LEU A 45 -5.92 4.78 14.62
C LEU A 45 -4.68 5.44 15.23
N LYS A 46 -4.52 6.72 14.95
CA LYS A 46 -3.38 7.49 15.45
C LYS A 46 -3.42 7.58 16.97
N SER A 47 -2.34 8.08 17.59
CA SER A 47 -2.32 8.28 19.04
C SER A 47 -3.44 9.20 19.53
N SER A 48 -3.93 10.08 18.67
CA SER A 48 -5.10 10.92 18.93
C SER A 48 -6.42 10.16 18.84
N GLY A 49 -6.40 8.94 18.37
CA GLY A 49 -7.59 8.16 18.05
C GLY A 49 -8.09 8.35 16.64
N ALA A 50 -7.61 9.36 15.93
CA ALA A 50 -8.10 9.65 14.56
C ALA A 50 -7.72 8.54 13.60
N MET A 51 -8.69 8.10 12.78
CA MET A 51 -8.47 7.09 11.75
C MET A 51 -7.48 7.63 10.70
N ALA A 52 -6.43 6.87 10.45
CA ALA A 52 -5.43 7.23 9.43
C ALA A 52 -5.94 6.90 8.04
N THR A 53 -5.58 7.76 7.08
CA THR A 53 -5.81 7.53 5.65
C THR A 53 -4.55 7.98 4.90
N GLY A 54 -4.37 7.45 3.68
CA GLY A 54 -3.20 7.77 2.87
C GLY A 54 -1.96 7.03 3.34
N TRP A 55 -0.80 7.60 3.06
CA TRP A 55 0.48 6.98 3.41
C TRP A 55 0.69 6.98 4.91
N LEU A 56 1.17 5.86 5.41
CA LEU A 56 1.51 5.67 6.83
C LEU A 56 2.84 4.94 6.92
N GLN A 57 3.78 5.51 7.67
CA GLN A 57 5.02 4.82 7.99
C GLN A 57 4.98 4.39 9.45
N ASP A 58 5.10 3.09 9.68
CA ASP A 58 5.08 2.51 11.01
C ASP A 58 6.23 1.52 11.13
N GLY A 59 7.11 1.75 12.12
CA GLY A 59 8.28 0.91 12.31
C GLY A 59 9.21 0.87 11.08
N GLY A 60 9.30 1.96 10.33
CA GLY A 60 10.13 2.04 9.14
C GLY A 60 9.48 1.44 7.89
N VAL A 61 8.29 0.89 8.00
CA VAL A 61 7.58 0.23 6.89
C VAL A 61 6.45 1.13 6.41
N TRP A 62 6.32 1.24 5.09
CA TRP A 62 5.26 2.04 4.49
C TRP A 62 4.02 1.20 4.21
N TYR A 63 2.86 1.77 4.57
CA TYR A 63 1.53 1.22 4.34
C TYR A 63 0.69 2.28 3.63
N TYR A 64 -0.39 1.84 3.01
CA TYR A 64 -1.36 2.78 2.44
C TYR A 64 -2.76 2.43 2.94
N LEU A 65 -3.42 3.43 3.53
CA LEU A 65 -4.80 3.30 3.99
C LEU A 65 -5.69 4.03 2.99
N TYR A 66 -6.68 3.34 2.46
CA TYR A 66 -7.64 3.97 1.54
C TYR A 66 -8.39 5.09 2.25
N ASN A 67 -9.10 5.92 1.49
CA ASN A 67 -9.82 7.07 2.05
C ASN A 67 -10.91 6.66 3.05
N TRP A 68 -11.34 5.39 3.02
CA TRP A 68 -12.29 4.85 3.99
C TRP A 68 -11.61 4.16 5.18
N GLY A 69 -10.28 4.20 5.23
CA GLY A 69 -9.48 3.72 6.35
C GLY A 69 -8.89 2.33 6.19
N GLY A 70 -9.37 1.52 5.27
CA GLY A 70 -8.88 0.14 5.10
C GLY A 70 -7.45 0.10 4.55
N MET A 71 -6.64 -0.84 5.06
CA MET A 71 -5.26 -1.04 4.62
C MET A 71 -5.20 -1.76 3.28
N ALA A 72 -4.45 -1.20 2.33
CA ALA A 72 -4.17 -1.86 1.06
C ALA A 72 -3.32 -3.10 1.29
N ASN A 73 -3.69 -4.22 0.65
CA ASN A 73 -2.91 -5.45 0.72
C ASN A 73 -3.15 -6.28 -0.54
N SER A 74 -2.13 -7.04 -0.92
CA SER A 74 -2.17 -7.93 -2.08
C SER A 74 -2.75 -7.23 -3.32
N SER A 75 -2.38 -5.97 -3.53
CA SER A 75 -2.99 -5.18 -4.60
C SER A 75 -2.11 -4.04 -5.05
N TRP A 76 -2.38 -3.58 -6.28
CA TRP A 76 -1.83 -2.36 -6.82
C TRP A 76 -2.67 -1.17 -6.39
N VAL A 77 -2.00 -0.08 -6.06
CA VAL A 77 -2.67 1.19 -5.73
C VAL A 77 -1.99 2.31 -6.49
N LYS A 78 -2.78 3.12 -7.18
CA LYS A 78 -2.28 4.29 -7.90
C LYS A 78 -2.44 5.53 -7.03
N VAL A 79 -1.32 6.18 -6.70
CA VAL A 79 -1.32 7.37 -5.87
C VAL A 79 -0.63 8.48 -6.64
N ASN A 80 -1.35 9.56 -6.92
CA ASN A 80 -0.84 10.71 -7.66
C ASN A 80 -0.15 10.31 -8.97
N GLY A 81 -0.78 9.38 -9.71
CA GLY A 81 -0.30 8.95 -11.02
C GLY A 81 0.77 7.86 -10.99
N THR A 82 1.23 7.45 -9.82
CA THR A 82 2.27 6.43 -9.67
C THR A 82 1.67 5.17 -9.07
N TRP A 83 2.04 4.00 -9.64
CA TRP A 83 1.58 2.72 -9.15
C TRP A 83 2.54 2.16 -8.10
N TYR A 84 1.95 1.60 -7.03
CA TYR A 84 2.66 0.91 -5.94
C TYR A 84 1.99 -0.43 -5.71
N TYR A 85 2.75 -1.40 -5.21
CA TYR A 85 2.19 -2.71 -4.86
C TYR A 85 2.38 -2.96 -3.37
N PHE A 86 1.33 -3.46 -2.72
CA PHE A 86 1.35 -3.79 -1.30
C PHE A 86 1.20 -5.28 -1.12
N ARG A 87 2.05 -5.86 -0.27
CA ARG A 87 2.03 -7.29 0.02
C ARG A 87 0.80 -7.66 0.84
N GLY A 88 0.60 -8.97 1.07
CA GLY A 88 -0.51 -9.46 1.86
C GLY A 88 -0.54 -8.92 3.29
N ASN A 89 0.63 -8.60 3.85
CA ASN A 89 0.74 -8.01 5.19
C ASN A 89 0.62 -6.47 5.17
N GLY A 90 0.35 -5.87 4.01
CA GLY A 90 0.23 -4.43 3.85
C GLY A 90 1.53 -3.70 3.57
N HIS A 91 2.67 -4.38 3.63
CA HIS A 91 3.97 -3.73 3.42
C HIS A 91 4.14 -3.30 1.96
N MET A 92 4.56 -2.04 1.75
CA MET A 92 4.89 -1.56 0.41
C MET A 92 6.03 -2.40 -0.17
N MET A 93 5.82 -2.87 -1.40
CA MET A 93 6.80 -3.71 -2.10
C MET A 93 7.88 -2.85 -2.73
N THR A 94 9.13 -3.31 -2.64
CA THR A 94 10.25 -2.79 -3.43
C THR A 94 10.99 -3.97 -4.03
N GLY A 95 11.71 -3.72 -5.15
CA GLY A 95 12.46 -4.77 -5.83
C GLY A 95 11.61 -5.57 -6.80
N TRP A 96 12.09 -6.76 -7.13
CA TRP A 96 11.44 -7.61 -8.11
C TRP A 96 10.15 -8.23 -7.57
N LEU A 97 9.11 -8.22 -8.40
CA LEU A 97 7.80 -8.77 -8.07
C LEU A 97 7.31 -9.62 -9.23
N GLN A 98 6.94 -10.87 -8.94
CA GLN A 98 6.33 -11.75 -9.95
C GLN A 98 4.88 -12.00 -9.58
N LEU A 99 3.99 -11.68 -10.51
CA LEU A 99 2.56 -11.97 -10.36
C LEU A 99 2.15 -12.85 -11.52
N GLY A 100 1.80 -14.10 -11.23
CA GLY A 100 1.61 -15.09 -12.28
C GLY A 100 2.92 -15.30 -13.00
N SER A 101 2.94 -15.12 -14.31
CA SER A 101 4.14 -15.24 -15.14
C SER A 101 4.76 -13.89 -15.49
N THR A 102 4.25 -12.80 -14.95
CA THR A 102 4.69 -11.43 -15.29
C THR A 102 5.58 -10.88 -14.20
N TRP A 103 6.71 -10.32 -14.60
CA TRP A 103 7.66 -9.66 -13.70
C TRP A 103 7.49 -8.16 -13.74
N TYR A 104 7.60 -7.54 -12.56
CA TYR A 104 7.58 -6.09 -12.35
C TYR A 104 8.76 -5.70 -11.49
N TYR A 105 9.14 -4.45 -11.53
CA TYR A 105 10.16 -3.94 -10.64
C TYR A 105 9.65 -2.69 -9.93
N LEU A 106 9.70 -2.72 -8.59
CA LEU A 106 9.35 -1.56 -7.78
C LEU A 106 10.63 -0.92 -7.30
N LYS A 107 10.80 0.35 -7.61
CA LYS A 107 12.01 1.11 -7.23
C LYS A 107 12.11 1.21 -5.71
N SER A 108 13.22 1.73 -5.21
CA SER A 108 13.41 1.93 -3.77
C SER A 108 12.34 2.83 -3.15
N SER A 109 11.75 3.71 -3.94
CA SER A 109 10.63 4.55 -3.54
C SER A 109 9.30 3.80 -3.49
N GLY A 110 9.26 2.57 -3.99
CA GLY A 110 8.03 1.81 -4.19
C GLY A 110 7.40 2.02 -5.56
N ALA A 111 7.84 3.03 -6.32
CA ALA A 111 7.23 3.35 -7.60
C ALA A 111 7.47 2.23 -8.62
N MET A 112 6.41 1.83 -9.32
CA MET A 112 6.49 0.84 -10.40
C MET A 112 7.37 1.37 -11.53
N ALA A 113 8.39 0.58 -11.94
CA ALA A 113 9.27 0.94 -13.03
C ALA A 113 8.56 0.81 -14.37
N THR A 114 8.82 1.77 -15.27
CA THR A 114 8.40 1.72 -16.67
C THR A 114 9.58 2.19 -17.52
N GLY A 115 9.61 1.76 -18.79
CA GLY A 115 10.71 2.09 -19.69
C GLY A 115 11.97 1.32 -19.35
N TRP A 116 13.11 1.84 -19.79
CA TRP A 116 14.41 1.23 -19.54
C TRP A 116 14.91 1.59 -18.15
N ASN A 117 15.33 0.57 -17.41
CA ASN A 117 15.83 0.73 -16.04
C ASN A 117 17.03 -0.18 -15.81
N TRP A 118 18.10 0.37 -15.25
CA TRP A 118 19.22 -0.42 -14.77
C TRP A 118 18.87 -0.97 -13.39
N VAL A 119 19.05 -2.28 -13.23
CA VAL A 119 18.94 -2.95 -11.96
C VAL A 119 20.23 -3.72 -11.75
N GLY A 120 21.07 -3.23 -10.85
CA GLY A 120 22.42 -3.73 -10.73
C GLY A 120 23.18 -3.47 -12.04
N SER A 121 23.79 -4.51 -12.58
CA SER A 121 24.63 -4.42 -13.79
C SER A 121 23.86 -4.70 -15.08
N LYS A 122 22.53 -4.90 -15.01
CA LYS A 122 21.72 -5.25 -16.19
C LYS A 122 20.63 -4.24 -16.40
N CYS A 123 20.24 -4.05 -17.67
CA CYS A 123 19.20 -3.11 -18.06
C CYS A 123 17.98 -3.87 -18.57
N TYR A 124 16.81 -3.45 -18.10
CA TYR A 124 15.53 -4.10 -18.40
C TYR A 124 14.56 -3.09 -18.96
N TYR A 125 13.62 -3.56 -19.76
CA TYR A 125 12.54 -2.71 -20.24
C TYR A 125 11.20 -3.14 -19.65
N PHE A 126 10.47 -2.16 -19.14
CA PHE A 126 9.13 -2.39 -18.58
C PHE A 126 8.13 -1.60 -19.45
N TYR A 127 7.09 -2.29 -19.90
CA TYR A 127 6.02 -1.64 -20.67
C TYR A 127 5.30 -0.62 -19.79
N SER A 128 4.42 0.19 -20.38
CA SER A 128 3.64 1.16 -19.63
C SER A 128 2.77 0.51 -18.55
N SER A 129 2.44 -0.77 -18.72
CA SER A 129 1.73 -1.57 -17.71
C SER A 129 2.59 -1.96 -16.52
N GLY A 130 3.92 -1.76 -16.62
CA GLY A 130 4.89 -2.24 -15.66
C GLY A 130 5.43 -3.63 -15.97
N ALA A 131 4.81 -4.36 -16.88
CA ALA A 131 5.26 -5.72 -17.24
C ALA A 131 6.63 -5.69 -17.88
N MET A 132 7.52 -6.59 -17.45
CA MET A 132 8.86 -6.70 -18.01
C MET A 132 8.82 -7.33 -19.38
N ALA A 133 9.51 -6.71 -20.36
CA ALA A 133 9.72 -7.31 -21.67
C ALA A 133 10.73 -8.43 -21.56
N ALA A 134 10.47 -9.54 -22.24
CA ALA A 134 11.36 -10.70 -22.27
C ALA A 134 11.29 -11.39 -23.63
N ASN A 135 12.42 -11.92 -24.06
CA ASN A 135 12.52 -12.64 -25.34
C ASN A 135 11.94 -11.84 -26.51
N THR A 136 12.26 -10.56 -26.59
CA THR A 136 11.71 -9.67 -27.62
C THR A 136 12.69 -8.56 -27.93
N THR A 137 12.34 -7.74 -28.90
CA THR A 137 13.11 -6.54 -29.27
C THR A 137 12.25 -5.31 -29.02
N VAL A 138 12.84 -4.34 -28.32
CA VAL A 138 12.18 -3.08 -27.98
C VAL A 138 13.00 -1.94 -28.55
N GLY A 139 12.42 -1.19 -29.51
CA GLY A 139 13.11 -0.06 -30.12
C GLY A 139 14.45 -0.44 -30.77
N GLY A 140 14.54 -1.66 -31.30
CA GLY A 140 15.76 -2.16 -31.92
C GLY A 140 16.73 -2.83 -30.94
N TYR A 141 16.42 -2.86 -29.66
CA TYR A 141 17.28 -3.46 -28.64
C TYR A 141 16.65 -4.76 -28.15
N ARG A 142 17.46 -5.82 -28.17
CA ARG A 142 16.97 -7.15 -27.79
C ARG A 142 17.12 -7.36 -26.27
N VAL A 143 16.07 -7.94 -25.68
CA VAL A 143 16.10 -8.44 -24.30
C VAL A 143 15.95 -9.96 -24.33
N ASP A 144 16.66 -10.64 -23.45
CA ASP A 144 16.66 -12.10 -23.40
C ASP A 144 15.48 -12.66 -22.58
N ALA A 145 15.49 -13.96 -22.32
CA ALA A 145 14.43 -14.63 -21.56
C ALA A 145 14.29 -14.11 -20.14
N SER A 146 15.38 -13.61 -19.56
CA SER A 146 15.36 -13.03 -18.21
C SER A 146 14.99 -11.55 -18.21
N GLY A 147 14.78 -10.97 -19.40
CA GLY A 147 14.47 -9.56 -19.59
C GLY A 147 15.70 -8.67 -19.72
N ALA A 148 16.89 -9.21 -19.57
CA ALA A 148 18.10 -8.40 -19.62
C ALA A 148 18.45 -8.01 -21.06
N TRP A 149 18.84 -6.75 -21.24
CA TRP A 149 19.32 -6.25 -22.51
C TRP A 149 20.57 -7.02 -22.95
N VAL A 150 20.52 -7.49 -24.20
CA VAL A 150 21.64 -8.23 -24.82
C VAL A 150 22.47 -7.21 -25.59
N GLN A 151 23.69 -7.01 -25.10
CA GLN A 151 24.63 -6.07 -25.71
C GLN A 151 25.42 -6.70 -26.86
#